data_0f9f3afe13fc9c1acc7a20259d09d01a
#
_entry.id   0f9f3afe13fc9c1acc7a20259d09d01a
#
_cell.length_a   1.000
_cell.length_b   1.000
_cell.length_c   1.000
_cell.angle_alpha   90.00
_cell.angle_beta   90.00
_cell.angle_gamma   90.00
#
_symmetry.space_group_name_H-M   'P 1'
#
loop_
_entity.id
_entity.type
_entity.pdbx_description
1 polymer ?
#
loop_
_entity_poly.entity_id
_entity_poly.type
_entity_poly.pdbx_seq_one_letter_code
_entity_poly.pdbx_strand_id
1 'polypeptide(L)'
;MCIRDSNKPVAGLINAPAKKRMFYSYGEGNAYELCDGKTSNLSNSITKNNGPIKFISYSNKIKPEIQKIYDELGVKKHIRMKSSLKFCVVATGEFDGYVAEPRAYEWDIAAGHAILNHSGGQVTDFSGNEILYGKRDLKNTSLILKSKTII
;
A
#
# COMPACT_ATOMS: atom_id res chain seq x y z
N MET A 1 -5.02 10.52 -8.26
CA MET A 1 -6.27 11.21 -7.84
C MET A 1 -6.87 10.45 -6.65
N CYS A 2 -7.41 11.16 -5.68
CA CYS A 2 -8.09 10.59 -4.52
C CYS A 2 -9.34 11.41 -4.19
N ILE A 3 -10.40 10.75 -3.76
CA ILE A 3 -11.60 11.36 -3.18
C ILE A 3 -11.66 10.90 -1.73
N ARG A 4 -11.96 11.83 -0.81
CA ARG A 4 -12.03 11.57 0.63
C ARG A 4 -13.43 11.90 1.15
N ASP A 5 -13.86 11.12 2.12
CA ASP A 5 -15.05 11.40 2.93
C ASP A 5 -14.77 11.00 4.38
N SER A 6 -15.26 11.80 5.34
CA SER A 6 -15.14 11.53 6.78
C SER A 6 -13.70 11.15 7.21
N ASN A 7 -12.71 11.89 6.69
CA ASN A 7 -11.27 11.69 6.94
C ASN A 7 -10.70 10.36 6.43
N LYS A 8 -11.42 9.64 5.54
CA LYS A 8 -10.96 8.38 4.92
C LYS A 8 -10.91 8.52 3.39
N PRO A 9 -9.99 7.83 2.70
CA PRO A 9 -9.96 7.83 1.25
C PRO A 9 -11.02 6.83 0.73
N VAL A 10 -11.98 7.32 -0.06
CA VAL A 10 -13.10 6.54 -0.60
C VAL A 10 -12.95 6.19 -2.07
N ALA A 11 -12.05 6.84 -2.79
CA ALA A 11 -11.67 6.49 -4.14
C ALA A 11 -10.22 6.88 -4.43
N GLY A 12 -9.56 6.12 -5.29
CA GLY A 12 -8.19 6.41 -5.70
C GLY A 12 -7.91 5.97 -7.13
N LEU A 13 -7.00 6.68 -7.80
CA LEU A 13 -6.48 6.32 -9.11
C LEU A 13 -4.98 6.57 -9.17
N ILE A 14 -4.21 5.57 -9.59
CA ILE A 14 -2.77 5.65 -9.87
C ILE A 14 -2.53 5.10 -11.26
N ASN A 15 -1.97 5.92 -12.14
CA ASN A 15 -1.57 5.52 -13.48
C ASN A 15 -0.03 5.43 -13.57
N ALA A 16 0.47 4.31 -14.08
CA ALA A 16 1.88 4.03 -14.33
C ALA A 16 2.11 3.75 -15.84
N PRO A 17 2.06 4.77 -16.70
CA PRO A 17 2.03 4.60 -18.15
C PRO A 17 3.27 3.87 -18.70
N ALA A 18 4.46 4.13 -18.13
CA ALA A 18 5.68 3.43 -18.52
C ALA A 18 5.64 1.90 -18.25
N LYS A 19 4.73 1.46 -17.39
CA LYS A 19 4.49 0.04 -17.08
C LYS A 19 3.20 -0.48 -17.71
N LYS A 20 2.48 0.36 -18.45
CA LYS A 20 1.15 0.07 -19.04
C LYS A 20 0.15 -0.44 -18.00
N ARG A 21 0.24 0.07 -16.76
CA ARG A 21 -0.61 -0.33 -15.64
C ARG A 21 -1.36 0.87 -15.08
N MET A 22 -2.65 0.72 -14.84
CA MET A 22 -3.47 1.69 -14.13
C MET A 22 -4.24 0.98 -13.02
N PHE A 23 -4.30 1.60 -11.87
CA PHE A 23 -4.98 1.09 -10.69
C PHE A 23 -6.04 2.08 -10.24
N TYR A 24 -7.23 1.60 -9.90
CA TYR A 24 -8.30 2.46 -9.40
C TYR A 24 -9.19 1.71 -8.41
N SER A 25 -9.85 2.47 -7.54
CA SER A 25 -10.81 1.92 -6.60
C SER A 25 -11.89 2.96 -6.25
N TYR A 26 -13.07 2.48 -5.86
CA TYR A 26 -14.23 3.32 -5.51
C TYR A 26 -15.11 2.68 -4.41
N GLY A 27 -14.51 2.01 -3.46
CA GLY A 27 -15.18 1.38 -2.32
C GLY A 27 -14.62 0.00 -2.03
N GLU A 28 -14.98 -0.55 -0.89
CA GLU A 28 -14.54 -1.87 -0.43
C GLU A 28 -14.94 -2.95 -1.46
N GLY A 29 -14.02 -3.86 -1.76
CA GLY A 29 -14.20 -4.90 -2.78
C GLY A 29 -14.09 -4.40 -4.23
N ASN A 30 -14.04 -3.08 -4.46
CA ASN A 30 -13.99 -2.46 -5.79
C ASN A 30 -12.62 -1.83 -6.05
N ALA A 31 -11.58 -2.63 -6.06
CA ALA A 31 -10.23 -2.27 -6.44
C ALA A 31 -9.79 -3.05 -7.68
N TYR A 32 -9.27 -2.35 -8.68
CA TYR A 32 -9.00 -2.91 -10.00
C TYR A 32 -7.62 -2.51 -10.52
N GLU A 33 -7.07 -3.39 -11.34
CA GLU A 33 -5.92 -3.12 -12.21
C GLU A 33 -6.35 -3.24 -13.67
N LEU A 34 -5.99 -2.25 -14.48
CA LEU A 34 -5.99 -2.32 -15.93
C LEU A 34 -4.54 -2.48 -16.42
N CYS A 35 -4.23 -3.61 -17.03
CA CYS A 35 -2.92 -3.94 -17.59
C CYS A 35 -3.09 -4.53 -18.99
N ASP A 36 -2.41 -3.95 -19.98
CA ASP A 36 -2.49 -4.39 -21.40
C ASP A 36 -3.92 -4.59 -21.91
N GLY A 37 -4.82 -3.66 -21.56
CA GLY A 37 -6.23 -3.67 -21.97
C GLY A 37 -7.13 -4.65 -21.22
N LYS A 38 -6.60 -5.41 -20.25
CA LYS A 38 -7.38 -6.32 -19.40
C LYS A 38 -7.58 -5.74 -18.01
N THR A 39 -8.81 -5.78 -17.53
CA THR A 39 -9.17 -5.36 -16.16
C THR A 39 -9.28 -6.59 -15.26
N SER A 40 -8.63 -6.53 -14.10
CA SER A 40 -8.72 -7.54 -13.05
C SER A 40 -9.16 -6.91 -11.72
N ASN A 41 -10.03 -7.58 -10.98
CA ASN A 41 -10.43 -7.16 -9.64
C ASN A 41 -9.40 -7.68 -8.62
N LEU A 42 -8.78 -6.76 -7.90
CA LEU A 42 -7.73 -7.06 -6.92
C LEU A 42 -8.28 -7.70 -5.63
N SER A 43 -9.56 -7.49 -5.32
CA SER A 43 -10.19 -8.03 -4.11
C SER A 43 -10.44 -9.55 -4.23
N ASN A 44 -10.64 -10.05 -5.43
CA ASN A 44 -10.96 -11.46 -5.69
C ASN A 44 -9.71 -12.35 -5.83
N SER A 45 -8.54 -11.77 -6.08
CA SER A 45 -7.29 -12.53 -6.22
C SER A 45 -6.72 -12.88 -4.84
N ILE A 46 -7.14 -14.01 -4.27
CA ILE A 46 -6.59 -14.51 -3.01
C ILE A 46 -5.81 -15.77 -3.28
N THR A 47 -4.49 -15.62 -3.37
CA THR A 47 -3.60 -16.75 -3.12
C THR A 47 -2.79 -16.37 -1.88
N LYS A 48 -3.01 -17.05 -0.74
CA LYS A 48 -2.11 -16.90 0.40
C LYS A 48 -0.69 -17.14 -0.08
N ASN A 49 0.19 -16.20 0.21
CA ASN A 49 1.59 -16.36 -0.15
C ASN A 49 2.21 -17.46 0.75
N ASN A 50 2.38 -18.65 0.21
CA ASN A 50 3.08 -19.75 0.90
C ASN A 50 4.61 -19.64 0.77
N GLY A 51 5.09 -18.59 0.10
CA GLY A 51 6.51 -18.31 -0.09
C GLY A 51 7.10 -17.39 0.97
N PRO A 52 8.39 -17.04 0.82
CA PRO A 52 9.05 -16.10 1.73
C PRO A 52 8.43 -14.70 1.62
N ILE A 53 8.17 -14.08 2.77
CA ILE A 53 7.60 -12.73 2.85
C ILE A 53 8.56 -11.71 2.22
N LYS A 54 8.04 -10.92 1.26
CA LYS A 54 8.79 -9.94 0.47
C LYS A 54 8.23 -8.54 0.69
N PHE A 55 9.04 -7.64 1.18
CA PHE A 55 8.64 -6.26 1.40
C PHE A 55 9.29 -5.29 0.40
N ILE A 56 8.69 -4.12 0.30
CA ILE A 56 9.28 -2.96 -0.35
C ILE A 56 9.97 -2.11 0.72
N SER A 57 11.12 -1.54 0.38
CA SER A 57 11.80 -0.54 1.20
C SER A 57 11.99 0.77 0.44
N TYR A 58 12.10 1.87 1.17
CA TYR A 58 12.48 3.15 0.56
C TYR A 58 14.00 3.25 0.31
N SER A 59 14.78 2.64 1.20
CA SER A 59 16.25 2.68 1.21
C SER A 59 16.84 1.27 1.22
N ASN A 60 18.04 1.12 0.71
CA ASN A 60 18.81 -0.13 0.86
C ASN A 60 19.33 -0.32 2.29
N LYS A 61 19.53 0.79 3.03
CA LYS A 61 19.87 0.73 4.45
C LYS A 61 18.56 0.78 5.25
N ILE A 62 18.25 -0.29 5.94
CA ILE A 62 17.09 -0.39 6.81
C ILE A 62 17.46 0.18 8.18
N LYS A 63 16.65 1.08 8.70
CA LYS A 63 16.83 1.62 10.05
C LYS A 63 16.46 0.58 11.11
N PRO A 64 17.06 0.63 12.32
CA PRO A 64 16.82 -0.35 13.38
C PRO A 64 15.33 -0.53 13.72
N GLU A 65 14.56 0.55 13.77
CA GLU A 65 13.13 0.51 14.06
C GLU A 65 12.34 -0.28 13.00
N ILE A 66 12.66 -0.07 11.71
CA ILE A 66 12.04 -0.81 10.60
C ILE A 66 12.54 -2.26 10.60
N GLN A 67 13.81 -2.49 10.91
CA GLN A 67 14.36 -3.85 11.00
C GLN A 67 13.62 -4.67 12.04
N LYS A 68 13.34 -4.10 13.22
CA LYS A 68 12.55 -4.76 14.26
C LYS A 68 11.16 -5.20 13.73
N ILE A 69 10.47 -4.32 13.02
CA ILE A 69 9.16 -4.65 12.40
C ILE A 69 9.32 -5.75 11.35
N TYR A 70 10.39 -5.72 10.55
CA TYR A 70 10.67 -6.78 9.57
C TYR A 70 10.91 -8.14 10.26
N ASP A 71 11.63 -8.16 11.35
CA ASP A 71 11.92 -9.38 12.12
C ASP A 71 10.61 -9.94 12.73
N GLU A 72 9.78 -9.08 13.32
CA GLU A 72 8.46 -9.44 13.87
C GLU A 72 7.50 -9.99 12.81
N LEU A 73 7.53 -9.44 11.60
CA LEU A 73 6.69 -9.88 10.48
C LEU A 73 7.31 -11.04 9.68
N GLY A 74 8.52 -11.47 10.01
CA GLY A 74 9.21 -12.56 9.30
C GLY A 74 9.63 -12.20 7.88
N VAL A 75 9.93 -10.93 7.59
CA VAL A 75 10.34 -10.46 6.26
C VAL A 75 11.69 -11.07 5.87
N LYS A 76 11.73 -11.81 4.77
CA LYS A 76 12.95 -12.48 4.29
C LYS A 76 13.68 -11.74 3.18
N LYS A 77 12.94 -10.92 2.42
CA LYS A 77 13.50 -10.17 1.28
C LYS A 77 12.87 -8.78 1.20
N HIS A 78 13.63 -7.79 0.78
CA HIS A 78 13.08 -6.49 0.44
C HIS A 78 13.74 -5.94 -0.83
N ILE A 79 12.99 -5.14 -1.57
CA ILE A 79 13.49 -4.38 -2.72
C ILE A 79 13.19 -2.90 -2.55
N ARG A 80 14.02 -2.06 -3.16
CA ARG A 80 13.85 -0.61 -3.11
C ARG A 80 12.83 -0.14 -4.16
N MET A 81 11.81 0.61 -3.70
CA MET A 81 10.85 1.30 -4.57
C MET A 81 10.46 2.66 -3.98
N LYS A 82 10.60 3.74 -4.75
CA LYS A 82 10.33 5.12 -4.30
C LYS A 82 8.99 5.70 -4.79
N SER A 83 8.22 4.98 -5.56
CA SER A 83 6.95 5.46 -6.14
C SER A 83 5.76 5.15 -5.25
N SER A 84 4.66 5.92 -5.36
CA SER A 84 3.34 5.58 -4.81
C SER A 84 2.77 4.28 -5.37
N LEU A 85 3.31 3.79 -6.49
CA LEU A 85 3.01 2.47 -7.06
C LEU A 85 3.21 1.32 -6.06
N LYS A 86 4.01 1.52 -4.98
CA LYS A 86 4.20 0.54 -3.91
C LYS A 86 2.88 0.07 -3.28
N PHE A 87 1.90 0.96 -3.12
CA PHE A 87 0.57 0.58 -2.62
C PHE A 87 -0.14 -0.38 -3.57
N CYS A 88 0.00 -0.14 -4.87
CA CYS A 88 -0.64 -0.96 -5.92
C CYS A 88 -0.03 -2.36 -5.98
N VAL A 89 1.31 -2.48 -5.97
CA VAL A 89 1.97 -3.79 -6.01
C VAL A 89 1.83 -4.59 -4.70
N VAL A 90 1.50 -3.92 -3.59
CA VAL A 90 1.06 -4.59 -2.37
C VAL A 90 -0.40 -5.03 -2.49
N ALA A 91 -1.27 -4.21 -3.11
CA ALA A 91 -2.67 -4.56 -3.36
C ALA A 91 -2.82 -5.76 -4.31
N THR A 92 -1.92 -5.91 -5.30
CA THR A 92 -1.89 -7.08 -6.20
C THR A 92 -1.33 -8.35 -5.56
N GLY A 93 -0.63 -8.23 -4.42
CA GLY A 93 0.09 -9.34 -3.78
C GLY A 93 1.45 -9.65 -4.43
N GLU A 94 1.96 -8.82 -5.34
CA GLU A 94 3.34 -8.94 -5.86
C GLU A 94 4.38 -8.77 -4.73
N PHE A 95 4.03 -7.93 -3.75
CA PHE A 95 4.75 -7.75 -2.50
C PHE A 95 3.79 -7.85 -1.33
N ASP A 96 4.30 -8.32 -0.20
CA ASP A 96 3.50 -8.55 0.99
C ASP A 96 3.34 -7.28 1.84
N GLY A 97 4.26 -6.30 1.72
CA GLY A 97 4.11 -5.05 2.45
C GLY A 97 5.22 -4.01 2.23
N TYR A 98 5.09 -2.93 2.98
CA TYR A 98 6.04 -1.81 3.03
C TYR A 98 6.00 -1.15 4.40
N VAL A 99 7.14 -0.71 4.90
CA VAL A 99 7.27 0.02 6.17
C VAL A 99 8.03 1.32 5.94
N ALA A 100 7.53 2.42 6.49
CA ALA A 100 8.21 3.72 6.45
C ALA A 100 7.99 4.53 7.71
N GLU A 101 9.04 5.27 8.10
CA GLU A 101 8.96 6.35 9.08
C GLU A 101 8.10 7.52 8.57
N PRO A 102 7.72 8.48 9.45
CA PRO A 102 7.03 9.70 9.06
C PRO A 102 7.82 10.49 8.01
N ARG A 103 7.26 10.63 6.80
CA ARG A 103 7.93 11.30 5.69
C ARG A 103 7.03 11.78 4.56
N ALA A 104 5.86 11.17 4.42
CA ALA A 104 4.93 11.45 3.32
C ALA A 104 3.86 12.44 3.77
N TYR A 105 3.38 13.24 2.85
CA TYR A 105 2.18 14.04 3.04
C TYR A 105 0.93 13.23 2.64
N GLU A 106 -0.24 13.73 3.02
CA GLU A 106 -1.52 13.06 2.75
C GLU A 106 -1.75 12.81 1.26
N TRP A 107 -1.40 13.77 0.40
CA TRP A 107 -1.55 13.64 -1.05
C TRP A 107 -0.61 12.63 -1.69
N ASP A 108 0.50 12.28 -1.04
CA ASP A 108 1.45 11.27 -1.54
C ASP A 108 0.90 9.85 -1.42
N ILE A 109 -0.02 9.61 -0.49
CA ILE A 109 -0.46 8.27 -0.13
C ILE A 109 -1.96 8.01 -0.33
N ALA A 110 -2.80 9.05 -0.32
CA ALA A 110 -4.25 8.88 -0.24
C ALA A 110 -4.85 8.00 -1.35
N ALA A 111 -4.41 8.16 -2.60
CA ALA A 111 -4.88 7.33 -3.70
C ALA A 111 -4.47 5.86 -3.56
N GLY A 112 -3.20 5.62 -3.19
CA GLY A 112 -2.70 4.27 -2.95
C GLY A 112 -3.35 3.61 -1.74
N HIS A 113 -3.60 4.38 -0.68
CA HIS A 113 -4.28 3.92 0.52
C HIS A 113 -5.70 3.42 0.18
N ALA A 114 -6.48 4.20 -0.60
CA ALA A 114 -7.79 3.76 -1.07
C ALA A 114 -7.70 2.42 -1.82
N ILE A 115 -6.79 2.32 -2.79
CA ILE A 115 -6.62 1.11 -3.60
C ILE A 115 -6.26 -0.10 -2.75
N LEU A 116 -5.31 0.04 -1.82
CA LEU A 116 -4.89 -1.06 -0.95
C LEU A 116 -5.99 -1.50 0.00
N ASN A 117 -6.65 -0.58 0.70
CA ASN A 117 -7.75 -0.92 1.62
C ASN A 117 -8.92 -1.58 0.88
N HIS A 118 -9.33 -1.02 -0.26
CA HIS A 118 -10.45 -1.56 -1.04
C HIS A 118 -10.14 -2.91 -1.69
N SER A 119 -8.85 -3.28 -1.80
CA SER A 119 -8.43 -4.64 -2.23
C SER A 119 -8.42 -5.66 -1.10
N GLY A 120 -8.69 -5.24 0.14
CA GLY A 120 -8.64 -6.08 1.34
C GLY A 120 -7.29 -6.06 2.07
N GLY A 121 -6.35 -5.20 1.65
CA GLY A 121 -5.12 -4.95 2.38
C GLY A 121 -5.31 -3.95 3.52
N GLN A 122 -4.24 -3.60 4.22
CA GLN A 122 -4.27 -2.75 5.40
C GLN A 122 -3.19 -1.66 5.35
N VAL A 123 -3.53 -0.46 5.83
CA VAL A 123 -2.60 0.66 6.04
C VAL A 123 -2.74 1.15 7.47
N THR A 124 -1.67 1.04 8.25
CA THR A 124 -1.63 1.49 9.66
C THR A 124 -0.38 2.31 9.94
N ASP A 125 -0.34 2.96 11.10
CA ASP A 125 0.91 3.45 11.70
C ASP A 125 1.67 2.32 12.45
N PHE A 126 2.80 2.64 13.07
CA PHE A 126 3.59 1.67 13.84
C PHE A 126 2.89 1.20 15.12
N SER A 127 1.89 1.93 15.59
CA SER A 127 1.06 1.56 16.75
C SER A 127 -0.17 0.75 16.36
N GLY A 128 -0.38 0.49 15.06
CA GLY A 128 -1.53 -0.24 14.55
C GLY A 128 -2.78 0.62 14.33
N ASN A 129 -2.70 1.95 14.51
CA ASN A 129 -3.83 2.83 14.28
C ASN A 129 -4.07 3.08 12.79
N GLU A 130 -5.34 3.31 12.42
CA GLU A 130 -5.71 3.75 11.06
C GLU A 130 -5.07 5.10 10.71
N ILE A 131 -4.70 5.27 9.45
CA ILE A 131 -4.23 6.54 8.92
C ILE A 131 -5.43 7.39 8.51
N LEU A 132 -5.69 8.46 9.27
CA LEU A 132 -6.76 9.42 8.98
C LEU A 132 -6.21 10.66 8.25
N TYR A 133 -7.08 11.32 7.50
CA TYR A 133 -6.78 12.48 6.65
C TYR A 133 -7.41 13.76 7.20
N GLY A 134 -6.92 14.91 6.72
CA GLY A 134 -7.38 16.23 7.18
C GLY A 134 -6.62 16.74 8.40
N LYS A 135 -5.38 16.26 8.61
CA LYS A 135 -4.49 16.77 9.66
C LYS A 135 -4.09 18.22 9.37
N ARG A 136 -3.87 19.00 10.44
CA ARG A 136 -3.54 20.44 10.33
C ARG A 136 -2.30 20.71 9.46
N ASP A 137 -1.27 19.90 9.58
CA ASP A 137 -0.01 20.01 8.83
C ASP A 137 0.05 19.09 7.60
N LEU A 138 -1.01 18.29 7.36
CA LEU A 138 -1.15 17.34 6.26
C LEU A 138 -0.03 16.29 6.19
N LYS A 139 0.76 16.12 7.25
CA LYS A 139 1.83 15.13 7.34
C LYS A 139 1.31 13.81 7.87
N ASN A 140 1.80 12.72 7.30
CA ASN A 140 1.51 11.39 7.81
C ASN A 140 2.51 10.97 8.88
N THR A 141 2.03 10.14 9.78
CA THR A 141 2.83 9.38 10.74
C THR A 141 3.64 8.29 10.02
N SER A 142 4.21 7.37 10.76
CA SER A 142 4.78 6.13 10.20
C SER A 142 3.73 5.33 9.41
N LEU A 143 4.18 4.46 8.51
CA LEU A 143 3.30 3.65 7.67
C LEU A 143 3.73 2.19 7.68
N ILE A 144 2.76 1.30 7.87
CA ILE A 144 2.87 -0.14 7.59
C ILE A 144 1.78 -0.48 6.58
N LEU A 145 2.18 -0.93 5.41
CA LEU A 145 1.29 -1.50 4.41
C LEU A 145 1.37 -3.03 4.51
N LYS A 146 0.22 -3.68 4.51
CA LYS A 146 0.13 -5.14 4.45
C LYS A 146 -0.81 -5.56 3.33
N SER A 147 -0.38 -6.51 2.53
CA SER A 147 -1.26 -7.21 1.59
C SER A 147 -2.23 -8.09 2.37
N LYS A 148 -3.42 -8.31 1.82
CA LYS A 148 -4.38 -9.30 2.33
C LYS A 148 -3.83 -10.74 2.42
N THR A 149 -2.70 -11.01 1.77
CA THR A 149 -2.05 -12.33 1.79
C THR A 149 -1.36 -12.66 3.11
N ILE A 150 -1.09 -11.63 3.95
CA ILE A 150 -0.38 -11.76 5.23
C ILE A 150 -1.15 -11.18 6.44
N ILE A 151 -2.42 -10.84 6.24
CA ILE A 151 -3.34 -10.38 7.30
C ILE A 151 -4.10 -11.56 7.89
#